data_73c3d7e7be1145c1fe568bf4f1d5dfc3
#
_entry.id   73c3d7e7be1145c1fe568bf4f1d5dfc3
#
_cell.length_a   1.000
_cell.length_b   1.000
_cell.length_c   1.000
_cell.angle_alpha   90.00
_cell.angle_beta   90.00
_cell.angle_gamma   90.00
#
_symmetry.space_group_name_H-M   'P 1'
#
loop_
_entity.id
_entity.type
_entity.pdbx_description
1 polymer ?
#
loop_
_entity_poly.entity_id
_entity_poly.type
_entity_poly.pdbx_seq_one_letter_code
_entity_poly.pdbx_strand_id
1 'polypeptide(L)'
;MIDDATRTNPLALITTAKMAAVSDLVTPVKEFISVSGDAGLTVSENVVVTVGSGIFVTERTNLSVSDLDAGAAFVIGNDYYVYICDNNTDTEVFKISLNSTFPVGFTANNSRKIGGFHFGVCRRTNAILDPINTAGVIRGAGWQGNIYNGIIGRSVWTLKHRPKCSPEGMTYLGGGTWVDIYISSLNGLGGLQSAYNELPATGTEGLHVPLFAELLQVSDKRMMTLAEFYQCAKGAPAGEANNNTNAWAMSTNTARQRTGFVGPAVSSIGCRDTTGNVYEWLNSYGAYFTQTGANSIQTAGSWRDVVGGADYGQAWLIADNQLVSLLAGGLWNLGASAGPRCVLVSNRPWHVLTSSGVRGACDSL
;
A
#
# COMPACT_ATOMS: atom_id res chain seq x y z
N MET A 1 -30.03 -15.91 -47.61
CA MET A 1 -30.69 -15.46 -46.36
C MET A 1 -29.80 -15.92 -45.23
N ILE A 2 -29.12 -15.00 -44.65
CA ILE A 2 -28.34 -15.27 -43.41
C ILE A 2 -29.39 -15.29 -42.32
N ASP A 3 -29.47 -16.43 -41.64
CA ASP A 3 -30.43 -16.65 -40.58
C ASP A 3 -30.26 -15.59 -39.50
N ASP A 4 -31.30 -14.81 -39.26
CA ASP A 4 -31.33 -13.71 -38.28
C ASP A 4 -31.18 -14.23 -36.82
N ALA A 5 -31.28 -15.53 -36.64
CA ALA A 5 -31.07 -16.21 -35.37
C ALA A 5 -29.60 -16.10 -34.85
N THR A 6 -28.64 -15.86 -35.78
CA THR A 6 -27.22 -15.69 -35.39
C THR A 6 -26.89 -14.28 -34.92
N ARG A 7 -27.74 -13.29 -35.24
CA ARG A 7 -27.53 -11.90 -34.82
C ARG A 7 -28.04 -11.56 -33.40
N THR A 8 -28.97 -12.33 -32.90
CA THR A 8 -29.64 -12.05 -31.61
C THR A 8 -29.15 -12.91 -30.46
N ASN A 9 -28.32 -13.92 -30.75
CA ASN A 9 -27.76 -14.77 -29.72
C ASN A 9 -26.28 -14.40 -29.46
N PRO A 10 -25.97 -13.65 -28.41
CA PRO A 10 -24.59 -13.27 -28.09
C PRO A 10 -23.67 -14.48 -27.87
N LEU A 11 -24.22 -15.67 -27.59
CA LEU A 11 -23.46 -16.93 -27.54
C LEU A 11 -23.03 -17.45 -28.90
N ALA A 12 -23.74 -17.10 -29.98
CA ALA A 12 -23.40 -17.52 -31.36
C ALA A 12 -22.21 -16.73 -31.95
N LEU A 13 -21.89 -15.56 -31.39
CA LEU A 13 -20.71 -14.76 -31.75
C LEU A 13 -19.43 -15.23 -31.03
N ILE A 14 -19.54 -16.12 -30.08
CA ILE A 14 -18.39 -16.70 -29.39
C ILE A 14 -17.86 -17.82 -30.27
N THR A 15 -16.74 -17.60 -30.98
CA THR A 15 -16.06 -18.63 -31.77
C THR A 15 -15.70 -19.84 -30.91
N THR A 16 -15.49 -21.01 -31.51
CA THR A 16 -15.11 -22.23 -30.79
C THR A 16 -13.88 -22.04 -29.89
N ALA A 17 -12.92 -21.21 -30.33
CA ALA A 17 -11.76 -20.83 -29.53
C ALA A 17 -12.14 -19.97 -28.31
N LYS A 18 -13.09 -19.04 -28.47
CA LYS A 18 -13.63 -18.24 -27.36
C LYS A 18 -14.50 -19.09 -26.42
N MET A 19 -15.18 -20.11 -26.90
CA MET A 19 -15.93 -21.09 -26.10
C MET A 19 -15.00 -21.97 -25.24
N ALA A 20 -13.86 -22.39 -25.80
CA ALA A 20 -12.85 -23.10 -25.02
C ALA A 20 -12.27 -22.20 -23.90
N ALA A 21 -12.00 -20.94 -24.20
CA ALA A 21 -11.59 -19.94 -23.19
C ALA A 21 -12.66 -19.69 -22.11
N VAL A 22 -13.95 -19.77 -22.46
CA VAL A 22 -15.05 -19.68 -21.48
C VAL A 22 -15.09 -20.89 -20.53
N SER A 23 -14.70 -22.08 -20.99
CA SER A 23 -14.62 -23.26 -20.13
C SER A 23 -13.45 -23.21 -19.13
N ASP A 24 -12.35 -22.52 -19.47
CA ASP A 24 -11.22 -22.25 -18.57
C ASP A 24 -11.52 -21.14 -17.54
N LEU A 25 -12.61 -20.39 -17.74
CA LEU A 25 -13.11 -19.36 -16.81
C LEU A 25 -13.71 -19.90 -15.50
N VAL A 26 -13.78 -21.19 -15.32
CA VAL A 26 -14.19 -21.80 -14.07
C VAL A 26 -13.17 -21.55 -12.95
N THR A 27 -11.92 -21.18 -13.27
CA THR A 27 -10.94 -20.62 -12.36
C THR A 27 -10.54 -19.22 -12.83
N PRO A 28 -11.24 -18.18 -12.39
CA PRO A 28 -10.92 -16.82 -12.83
C PRO A 28 -9.53 -16.44 -12.36
N VAL A 29 -8.66 -16.08 -13.29
CA VAL A 29 -7.37 -15.46 -13.00
C VAL A 29 -7.66 -14.22 -12.15
N LYS A 30 -7.25 -14.26 -10.87
CA LYS A 30 -7.53 -13.15 -9.95
C LYS A 30 -6.77 -11.90 -10.37
N GLU A 31 -5.52 -12.07 -10.79
CA GLU A 31 -4.59 -11.00 -11.16
C GLU A 31 -4.37 -11.02 -12.68
N PHE A 32 -5.31 -10.46 -13.43
CA PHE A 32 -5.22 -10.40 -14.90
C PHE A 32 -4.63 -9.09 -15.42
N ILE A 33 -4.24 -8.16 -14.53
CA ILE A 33 -3.48 -6.96 -14.85
C ILE A 33 -2.16 -7.05 -14.10
N SER A 34 -1.06 -6.87 -14.83
CA SER A 34 0.30 -6.90 -14.27
C SER A 34 1.11 -5.70 -14.75
N VAL A 35 2.14 -5.32 -14.00
CA VAL A 35 3.04 -4.23 -14.38
C VAL A 35 3.99 -4.68 -15.48
N SER A 36 4.19 -3.82 -16.47
CA SER A 36 5.13 -3.96 -17.58
C SER A 36 6.07 -2.75 -17.62
N GLY A 37 7.29 -2.90 -17.13
CA GLY A 37 8.23 -1.78 -16.96
C GLY A 37 7.83 -0.84 -15.81
N ASP A 38 8.28 0.42 -15.89
CA ASP A 38 8.08 1.40 -14.81
C ASP A 38 6.69 2.08 -14.86
N ALA A 39 6.11 2.22 -16.05
CA ALA A 39 4.87 2.97 -16.28
C ALA A 39 3.93 2.29 -17.28
N GLY A 40 4.02 0.98 -17.42
CA GLY A 40 3.17 0.18 -18.29
C GLY A 40 2.43 -0.91 -17.53
N LEU A 41 1.34 -1.40 -18.14
CA LEU A 41 0.57 -2.54 -17.69
C LEU A 41 0.40 -3.54 -18.83
N THR A 42 0.21 -4.79 -18.49
CA THR A 42 -0.26 -5.83 -19.40
C THR A 42 -1.57 -6.38 -18.88
N VAL A 43 -2.60 -6.33 -19.69
CA VAL A 43 -3.86 -7.06 -19.46
C VAL A 43 -3.72 -8.43 -20.10
N SER A 44 -4.07 -9.47 -19.35
CA SER A 44 -4.02 -10.86 -19.84
C SER A 44 -5.10 -11.12 -20.87
N GLU A 45 -4.82 -12.05 -21.75
CA GLU A 45 -5.80 -12.59 -22.69
C GLU A 45 -6.87 -13.45 -21.99
N ASN A 46 -7.99 -13.69 -22.68
CA ASN A 46 -9.06 -14.59 -22.26
C ASN A 46 -9.82 -14.18 -20.98
N VAL A 47 -9.80 -12.89 -20.61
CA VAL A 47 -10.64 -12.37 -19.54
C VAL A 47 -11.98 -11.92 -20.12
N VAL A 48 -13.07 -12.50 -19.64
CA VAL A 48 -14.43 -12.13 -20.09
C VAL A 48 -14.95 -10.98 -19.25
N VAL A 49 -15.36 -9.92 -19.94
CA VAL A 49 -15.91 -8.72 -19.30
C VAL A 49 -17.21 -8.33 -20.00
N THR A 50 -18.24 -8.06 -19.23
CA THR A 50 -19.50 -7.49 -19.75
C THR A 50 -19.45 -5.98 -19.68
N VAL A 51 -19.71 -5.29 -20.79
CA VAL A 51 -19.84 -3.82 -20.86
C VAL A 51 -21.18 -3.49 -21.49
N GLY A 52 -22.07 -2.83 -20.75
CA GLY A 52 -23.45 -2.66 -21.20
C GLY A 52 -24.14 -3.98 -21.49
N SER A 53 -24.59 -4.17 -22.73
CA SER A 53 -25.14 -5.43 -23.25
C SER A 53 -24.12 -6.32 -23.96
N GLY A 54 -22.89 -5.82 -24.20
CA GLY A 54 -21.82 -6.53 -24.91
C GLY A 54 -21.01 -7.43 -23.97
N ILE A 55 -20.47 -8.52 -24.54
CA ILE A 55 -19.51 -9.41 -23.87
C ILE A 55 -18.20 -9.33 -24.64
N PHE A 56 -17.14 -8.95 -23.97
CA PHE A 56 -15.79 -8.83 -24.50
C PHE A 56 -14.89 -9.91 -23.92
N VAL A 57 -14.04 -10.49 -24.74
CA VAL A 57 -12.98 -11.42 -24.32
C VAL A 57 -11.66 -10.78 -24.67
N THR A 58 -10.89 -10.44 -23.66
CA THR A 58 -9.66 -9.67 -23.83
C THR A 58 -8.63 -10.44 -24.64
N GLU A 59 -7.92 -9.72 -25.51
CA GLU A 59 -6.63 -10.13 -26.03
C GLU A 59 -5.51 -9.60 -25.10
N ARG A 60 -4.31 -10.22 -25.19
CA ARG A 60 -3.17 -9.71 -24.44
C ARG A 60 -2.80 -8.31 -24.91
N THR A 61 -3.01 -7.31 -24.07
CA THR A 61 -2.86 -5.91 -24.42
C THR A 61 -1.89 -5.22 -23.47
N ASN A 62 -0.95 -4.46 -24.04
CA ASN A 62 -0.06 -3.60 -23.26
C ASN A 62 -0.65 -2.20 -23.23
N LEU A 63 -0.74 -1.64 -22.02
CA LEU A 63 -1.24 -0.30 -21.76
C LEU A 63 -0.09 0.58 -21.24
N SER A 64 -0.15 1.84 -21.60
CA SER A 64 0.85 2.84 -21.20
C SER A 64 0.20 4.20 -20.99
N VAL A 65 1.00 5.25 -20.85
CA VAL A 65 0.51 6.63 -20.77
C VAL A 65 -0.27 7.06 -22.01
N SER A 66 -0.07 6.43 -23.17
CA SER A 66 -0.83 6.72 -24.40
C SER A 66 -2.30 6.32 -24.30
N ASP A 67 -2.66 5.43 -23.37
CA ASP A 67 -4.03 4.98 -23.13
C ASP A 67 -4.75 5.82 -22.07
N LEU A 68 -4.06 6.85 -21.52
CA LEU A 68 -4.63 7.79 -20.59
C LEU A 68 -5.69 8.65 -21.33
N ASP A 69 -6.88 8.73 -20.77
CA ASP A 69 -8.02 9.44 -21.37
C ASP A 69 -7.88 10.97 -21.29
N ALA A 70 -7.13 11.46 -20.31
CA ALA A 70 -6.83 12.89 -20.13
C ALA A 70 -5.46 13.08 -19.47
N GLY A 71 -4.71 14.07 -19.95
CA GLY A 71 -3.36 14.36 -19.48
C GLY A 71 -2.27 13.73 -20.32
N ALA A 72 -1.01 14.15 -20.08
CA ALA A 72 0.15 13.75 -20.86
C ALA A 72 1.08 12.77 -20.13
N ALA A 73 0.88 12.58 -18.82
CA ALA A 73 1.73 11.74 -17.98
C ALA A 73 1.00 11.27 -16.72
N PHE A 74 1.47 10.17 -16.15
CA PHE A 74 1.07 9.78 -14.80
C PHE A 74 1.70 10.71 -13.76
N VAL A 75 0.95 11.03 -12.72
CA VAL A 75 1.36 11.96 -11.65
C VAL A 75 1.53 11.18 -10.34
N ILE A 76 2.65 11.41 -9.64
CA ILE A 76 2.93 10.79 -8.35
C ILE A 76 1.82 11.10 -7.35
N GLY A 77 1.39 10.08 -6.64
CA GLY A 77 0.36 10.19 -5.60
C GLY A 77 -1.06 9.98 -6.09
N ASN A 78 -1.26 9.76 -7.40
CA ASN A 78 -2.57 9.53 -7.96
C ASN A 78 -2.89 8.05 -8.15
N ASP A 79 -4.15 7.72 -7.95
CA ASP A 79 -4.75 6.45 -8.31
C ASP A 79 -5.36 6.54 -9.71
N TYR A 80 -5.10 5.54 -10.51
CA TYR A 80 -5.60 5.39 -11.87
C TYR A 80 -6.45 4.15 -12.00
N TYR A 81 -7.48 4.23 -12.82
CA TYR A 81 -8.42 3.14 -13.07
C TYR A 81 -8.28 2.66 -14.50
N VAL A 82 -8.35 1.34 -14.68
CA VAL A 82 -8.31 0.69 -15.97
C VAL A 82 -9.73 0.29 -16.38
N TYR A 83 -10.11 0.70 -17.57
CA TYR A 83 -11.43 0.45 -18.15
C TYR A 83 -11.35 -0.33 -19.45
N ILE A 84 -12.33 -1.18 -19.67
CA ILE A 84 -12.73 -1.66 -20.98
C ILE A 84 -13.90 -0.80 -21.44
N CYS A 85 -13.86 -0.33 -22.69
CA CYS A 85 -14.84 0.54 -23.27
C CYS A 85 -15.36 -0.06 -24.59
N ASP A 86 -16.66 0.05 -24.77
CA ASP A 86 -17.35 -0.26 -26.04
C ASP A 86 -17.45 1.05 -26.85
N ASN A 87 -16.78 1.08 -27.97
CA ASN A 87 -16.81 2.21 -28.91
C ASN A 87 -17.80 1.98 -30.08
N ASN A 88 -18.72 1.01 -29.92
CA ASN A 88 -19.66 0.57 -30.96
C ASN A 88 -18.97 -0.04 -32.18
N THR A 89 -17.77 -0.56 -32.04
CA THR A 89 -17.08 -1.40 -33.01
C THR A 89 -16.93 -2.82 -32.44
N ASP A 90 -16.54 -3.79 -33.27
CA ASP A 90 -16.37 -5.17 -32.83
C ASP A 90 -15.11 -5.39 -31.98
N THR A 91 -14.38 -4.30 -31.61
CA THR A 91 -13.14 -4.35 -30.84
C THR A 91 -13.26 -3.54 -29.56
N GLU A 92 -12.77 -4.11 -28.45
CA GLU A 92 -12.64 -3.42 -27.19
C GLU A 92 -11.58 -2.31 -27.25
N VAL A 93 -11.82 -1.24 -26.54
CA VAL A 93 -10.86 -0.15 -26.29
C VAL A 93 -10.53 -0.09 -24.82
N PHE A 94 -9.26 -0.14 -24.49
CA PHE A 94 -8.80 0.09 -23.11
C PHE A 94 -8.55 1.57 -22.89
N LYS A 95 -8.89 2.04 -21.69
CA LYS A 95 -8.56 3.39 -21.20
C LYS A 95 -8.03 3.34 -19.78
N ILE A 96 -7.08 4.22 -19.52
CA ILE A 96 -6.62 4.55 -18.17
C ILE A 96 -7.19 5.93 -17.83
N SER A 97 -7.73 6.10 -16.64
CA SER A 97 -8.39 7.36 -16.23
C SER A 97 -8.15 7.67 -14.76
N LEU A 98 -8.15 8.96 -14.42
CA LEU A 98 -8.27 9.44 -13.03
C LEU A 98 -9.72 9.39 -12.54
N ASN A 99 -10.70 9.32 -13.45
CA ASN A 99 -12.10 9.25 -13.07
C ASN A 99 -12.46 7.86 -12.55
N SER A 100 -12.97 7.79 -11.34
CA SER A 100 -13.39 6.53 -10.71
C SER A 100 -14.72 5.99 -11.21
N THR A 101 -15.46 6.74 -12.03
CA THR A 101 -16.77 6.37 -12.56
C THR A 101 -16.70 5.83 -13.99
N PHE A 102 -16.20 6.61 -14.92
CA PHE A 102 -15.99 6.25 -16.34
C PHE A 102 -14.96 7.19 -16.97
N PRO A 103 -14.23 6.75 -18.02
CA PRO A 103 -13.22 7.57 -18.67
C PRO A 103 -13.84 8.66 -19.55
N VAL A 104 -13.05 9.68 -19.88
CA VAL A 104 -13.48 10.78 -20.74
C VAL A 104 -13.92 10.25 -22.10
N GLY A 105 -15.07 10.71 -22.59
CA GLY A 105 -15.67 10.28 -23.87
C GLY A 105 -16.52 9.01 -23.76
N PHE A 106 -16.65 8.42 -22.60
CA PHE A 106 -17.48 7.25 -22.33
C PHE A 106 -18.49 7.52 -21.22
N THR A 107 -19.33 6.55 -20.95
CA THR A 107 -20.39 6.58 -19.92
C THR A 107 -20.39 5.26 -19.14
N ALA A 108 -21.16 5.18 -18.07
CA ALA A 108 -21.35 3.94 -17.32
C ALA A 108 -21.96 2.80 -18.15
N ASN A 109 -22.68 3.13 -19.25
CA ASN A 109 -23.32 2.13 -20.11
C ASN A 109 -22.38 1.51 -21.14
N ASN A 110 -21.33 2.23 -21.54
CA ASN A 110 -20.38 1.76 -22.56
C ASN A 110 -18.93 1.69 -22.05
N SER A 111 -18.75 1.68 -20.74
CA SER A 111 -17.44 1.41 -20.11
C SER A 111 -17.58 0.59 -18.84
N ARG A 112 -16.57 -0.19 -18.52
CA ARG A 112 -16.50 -0.95 -17.28
C ARG A 112 -15.11 -0.86 -16.67
N LYS A 113 -15.06 -0.42 -15.43
CA LYS A 113 -13.84 -0.46 -14.62
C LYS A 113 -13.47 -1.90 -14.30
N ILE A 114 -12.27 -2.33 -14.64
CA ILE A 114 -11.77 -3.70 -14.47
C ILE A 114 -10.63 -3.81 -13.46
N GLY A 115 -10.00 -2.70 -13.13
CA GLY A 115 -8.90 -2.63 -12.19
C GLY A 115 -8.38 -1.22 -12.03
N GLY A 116 -7.20 -1.12 -11.43
CA GLY A 116 -6.50 0.15 -11.24
C GLY A 116 -5.16 -0.04 -10.56
N PHE A 117 -4.47 1.07 -10.33
CA PHE A 117 -3.15 1.10 -9.73
C PHE A 117 -2.85 2.47 -9.12
N HIS A 118 -1.88 2.50 -8.22
CA HIS A 118 -1.31 3.74 -7.70
C HIS A 118 0.01 4.05 -8.41
N PHE A 119 0.19 5.31 -8.85
CA PHE A 119 1.46 5.78 -9.41
C PHE A 119 2.25 6.58 -8.37
N GLY A 120 3.45 6.15 -8.05
CA GLY A 120 4.22 6.73 -6.97
C GLY A 120 5.71 6.50 -7.08
N VAL A 121 6.42 6.76 -5.99
CA VAL A 121 7.85 6.42 -5.89
C VAL A 121 7.98 4.95 -5.52
N CYS A 122 8.69 4.22 -6.35
CA CYS A 122 8.98 2.81 -6.20
C CYS A 122 10.45 2.59 -5.83
N ARG A 123 10.74 1.44 -5.22
CA ARG A 123 12.10 0.97 -4.97
C ARG A 123 12.36 -0.29 -5.79
N ARG A 124 13.45 -0.29 -6.56
CA ARG A 124 13.90 -1.50 -7.25
C ARG A 124 14.45 -2.47 -6.20
N THR A 125 13.77 -3.56 -6.02
CA THR A 125 14.27 -4.68 -5.25
C THR A 125 15.01 -5.60 -6.21
N ASN A 126 16.32 -5.70 -6.04
CA ASN A 126 17.06 -6.73 -6.75
C ASN A 126 16.76 -8.08 -6.07
N ALA A 127 16.01 -8.95 -6.74
CA ALA A 127 15.59 -10.26 -6.21
C ALA A 127 16.77 -11.13 -5.75
N ILE A 128 17.97 -10.90 -6.30
CA ILE A 128 19.23 -11.58 -5.92
C ILE A 128 19.73 -11.09 -4.55
N LEU A 129 19.24 -9.96 -4.05
CA LEU A 129 19.77 -9.29 -2.86
C LEU A 129 18.81 -9.31 -1.67
N ASP A 130 17.72 -10.08 -1.72
CA ASP A 130 16.83 -10.24 -0.58
C ASP A 130 17.46 -11.23 0.43
N PRO A 131 17.59 -10.90 1.56
CA PRO A 131 18.47 -10.18 2.47
C PRO A 131 19.08 -11.06 3.54
N ILE A 132 19.26 -12.32 3.30
CA ILE A 132 20.07 -13.16 4.18
C ILE A 132 21.40 -13.38 3.46
N ASN A 133 22.46 -12.75 3.94
CA ASN A 133 23.79 -13.08 3.44
C ASN A 133 24.13 -14.52 3.85
N THR A 134 25.16 -15.08 3.25
CA THR A 134 25.64 -16.45 3.54
C THR A 134 26.02 -16.70 5.00
N ALA A 135 26.07 -15.66 5.85
CA ALA A 135 26.29 -15.74 7.28
C ALA A 135 24.98 -15.63 8.11
N GLY A 136 23.81 -15.64 7.47
CA GLY A 136 22.51 -15.53 8.17
C GLY A 136 22.19 -14.15 8.73
N VAL A 137 23.01 -13.15 8.42
CA VAL A 137 22.79 -11.77 8.88
C VAL A 137 21.88 -11.06 7.90
N ILE A 138 20.78 -10.49 8.40
CA ILE A 138 19.90 -9.62 7.63
C ILE A 138 20.73 -8.42 7.16
N ARG A 139 20.75 -8.14 5.86
CA ARG A 139 21.52 -7.00 5.33
C ARG A 139 20.92 -5.67 5.79
N GLY A 140 21.75 -4.78 6.25
CA GLY A 140 21.40 -3.43 6.67
C GLY A 140 21.15 -2.46 5.50
N ALA A 141 21.22 -1.18 5.80
CA ALA A 141 20.91 -0.04 4.93
C ALA A 141 21.50 -0.08 3.51
N GLY A 142 22.61 -0.78 3.27
CA GLY A 142 23.21 -0.95 1.93
C GLY A 142 22.36 -1.72 0.91
N TRP A 143 21.22 -2.27 1.32
CA TRP A 143 20.29 -2.98 0.44
C TRP A 143 19.21 -2.10 -0.20
N GLN A 144 19.28 -0.84 -0.02
CA GLN A 144 18.29 0.13 -0.48
C GLN A 144 18.36 0.36 -1.98
N GLY A 145 17.95 -0.54 -2.82
CA GLY A 145 17.95 -0.36 -4.28
C GLY A 145 17.50 1.04 -4.73
N ASN A 146 17.81 1.41 -5.95
CA ASN A 146 17.49 2.71 -6.52
C ASN A 146 15.98 2.96 -6.50
N ILE A 147 15.60 4.21 -6.24
CA ILE A 147 14.22 4.68 -6.35
C ILE A 147 13.94 5.19 -7.77
N TYR A 148 12.69 5.07 -8.20
CA TYR A 148 12.19 5.58 -9.47
C TYR A 148 10.71 5.93 -9.35
N ASN A 149 10.21 6.76 -10.26
CA ASN A 149 8.78 7.05 -10.34
C ASN A 149 8.12 6.02 -11.25
N GLY A 150 7.07 5.38 -10.77
CA GLY A 150 6.44 4.32 -11.53
C GLY A 150 5.13 3.80 -10.91
N ILE A 151 4.56 2.81 -11.56
CA ILE A 151 3.43 2.06 -11.03
C ILE A 151 3.92 1.23 -9.84
N ILE A 152 3.32 1.42 -8.68
CA ILE A 152 3.59 0.56 -7.52
C ILE A 152 3.02 -0.83 -7.84
N GLY A 153 3.89 -1.78 -8.18
CA GLY A 153 3.46 -3.06 -8.73
C GLY A 153 2.45 -3.81 -7.87
N ARG A 154 2.59 -3.73 -6.55
CA ARG A 154 1.65 -4.35 -5.61
C ARG A 154 0.38 -3.52 -5.34
N SER A 155 0.26 -2.33 -5.88
CA SER A 155 -0.99 -1.56 -5.84
C SER A 155 -1.93 -1.91 -6.99
N VAL A 156 -1.47 -2.69 -7.98
CA VAL A 156 -2.33 -3.13 -9.08
C VAL A 156 -3.41 -4.05 -8.54
N TRP A 157 -4.64 -3.65 -8.78
CA TRP A 157 -5.81 -4.42 -8.36
C TRP A 157 -6.72 -4.72 -9.55
N THR A 158 -7.54 -5.75 -9.42
CA THR A 158 -8.55 -6.18 -10.39
C THR A 158 -9.88 -6.45 -9.69
N LEU A 159 -10.91 -6.77 -10.45
CA LEU A 159 -12.25 -7.08 -9.90
C LEU A 159 -12.24 -8.18 -8.81
N LYS A 160 -11.27 -9.09 -8.85
CA LYS A 160 -11.16 -10.23 -7.93
C LYS A 160 -9.90 -10.23 -7.07
N HIS A 161 -8.96 -9.33 -7.35
CA HIS A 161 -7.76 -9.10 -6.56
C HIS A 161 -7.75 -7.66 -6.08
N ARG A 162 -8.44 -7.41 -4.99
CA ARG A 162 -8.54 -6.07 -4.38
C ARG A 162 -8.88 -6.17 -2.90
N PRO A 163 -8.70 -5.10 -2.12
CA PRO A 163 -9.20 -5.05 -0.75
C PRO A 163 -10.75 -5.02 -0.73
N LYS A 164 -11.34 -5.36 0.40
CA LYS A 164 -12.78 -5.17 0.67
C LYS A 164 -13.16 -3.68 0.70
N CYS A 165 -12.28 -2.84 1.24
CA CYS A 165 -12.43 -1.38 1.21
C CYS A 165 -12.09 -0.79 -0.18
N SER A 166 -12.05 0.55 -0.30
CA SER A 166 -11.51 1.21 -1.50
C SER A 166 -10.04 0.85 -1.71
N PRO A 167 -9.62 0.48 -2.93
CA PRO A 167 -8.23 0.15 -3.24
C PRO A 167 -7.31 1.37 -3.39
N GLU A 168 -7.86 2.58 -3.38
CA GLU A 168 -7.12 3.82 -3.57
C GLU A 168 -6.09 4.02 -2.47
N GLY A 169 -4.86 4.36 -2.87
CA GLY A 169 -3.75 4.55 -1.94
C GLY A 169 -3.35 3.28 -1.19
N MET A 170 -3.68 2.08 -1.68
CA MET A 170 -3.34 0.82 -1.05
C MET A 170 -2.36 -0.02 -1.87
N THR A 171 -1.63 -0.89 -1.18
CA THR A 171 -0.71 -1.87 -1.79
C THR A 171 -0.90 -3.24 -1.14
N TYR A 172 -0.77 -4.31 -1.93
CA TYR A 172 -0.93 -5.68 -1.45
C TYR A 172 0.28 -6.12 -0.64
N LEU A 173 0.07 -6.41 0.63
CA LEU A 173 1.10 -6.90 1.53
C LEU A 173 1.45 -8.37 1.24
N GLY A 174 0.46 -9.16 0.88
CA GLY A 174 0.51 -10.61 0.75
C GLY A 174 -0.44 -11.29 1.75
N GLY A 175 -0.66 -12.60 1.59
CA GLY A 175 -1.48 -13.37 2.52
C GLY A 175 -2.95 -12.91 2.63
N GLY A 176 -3.46 -12.24 1.62
CA GLY A 176 -4.83 -11.70 1.64
C GLY A 176 -4.96 -10.34 2.33
N THR A 177 -3.88 -9.63 2.61
CA THR A 177 -3.91 -8.33 3.29
C THR A 177 -3.42 -7.22 2.36
N TRP A 178 -4.12 -6.09 2.39
CA TRP A 178 -3.76 -4.81 1.77
C TRP A 178 -3.44 -3.80 2.86
N VAL A 179 -2.51 -2.89 2.59
CA VAL A 179 -2.12 -1.83 3.52
C VAL A 179 -2.06 -0.48 2.80
N ASP A 180 -2.30 0.58 3.53
CA ASP A 180 -2.17 1.94 3.02
C ASP A 180 -0.72 2.23 2.59
N ILE A 181 -0.55 2.89 1.44
CA ILE A 181 0.76 3.34 0.95
C ILE A 181 1.30 4.45 1.84
N TYR A 182 0.43 5.35 2.30
CA TYR A 182 0.77 6.52 3.11
C TYR A 182 0.27 6.37 4.53
N ILE A 183 0.92 7.02 5.48
CA ILE A 183 0.40 7.20 6.84
C ILE A 183 -0.93 7.95 6.72
N SER A 184 -1.93 7.50 7.46
CA SER A 184 -3.30 8.01 7.34
C SER A 184 -3.40 9.50 7.68
N SER A 185 -4.15 10.23 6.85
CA SER A 185 -4.57 11.63 7.05
C SER A 185 -6.09 11.73 7.20
N LEU A 186 -6.60 12.81 7.73
CA LEU A 186 -8.04 13.07 7.77
C LEU A 186 -8.59 13.32 6.34
N ASN A 187 -9.71 12.68 6.00
CA ASN A 187 -10.32 12.82 4.67
C ASN A 187 -11.35 13.95 4.57
N GLY A 188 -11.56 14.73 5.65
CA GLY A 188 -12.59 15.77 5.70
C GLY A 188 -14.05 15.28 5.77
N LEU A 189 -14.28 13.97 5.70
CA LEU A 189 -15.59 13.32 5.73
C LEU A 189 -15.82 12.51 7.02
N GLY A 190 -14.99 12.72 8.01
CA GLY A 190 -15.08 12.04 9.31
C GLY A 190 -14.39 10.67 9.36
N GLY A 191 -13.49 10.39 8.43
CA GLY A 191 -12.68 9.17 8.39
C GLY A 191 -11.21 9.46 8.06
N LEU A 192 -10.45 8.40 7.84
CA LEU A 192 -9.04 8.43 7.45
C LEU A 192 -8.87 7.98 6.00
N GLN A 193 -7.84 8.52 5.35
CA GLN A 193 -7.44 8.18 3.98
C GLN A 193 -5.92 7.96 3.88
N SER A 194 -5.50 7.22 2.88
CA SER A 194 -4.12 7.09 2.45
C SER A 194 -3.88 8.03 1.28
N ALA A 195 -3.20 9.16 1.52
CA ALA A 195 -3.01 10.17 0.49
C ALA A 195 -1.57 10.71 0.47
N TYR A 196 -1.08 10.99 -0.74
CA TYR A 196 0.21 11.62 -0.97
C TYR A 196 0.17 13.11 -0.61
N ASN A 197 1.28 13.61 -0.04
CA ASN A 197 1.46 15.02 0.28
C ASN A 197 0.43 15.59 1.27
N GLU A 198 -0.12 14.73 2.14
CA GLU A 198 -1.01 15.12 3.23
C GLU A 198 -0.31 15.02 4.59
N LEU A 199 -0.73 15.84 5.56
CA LEU A 199 -0.21 15.72 6.92
C LEU A 199 -0.80 14.49 7.59
N PRO A 200 0.03 13.59 8.17
CA PRO A 200 -0.47 12.48 8.98
C PRO A 200 -1.37 12.95 10.11
N ALA A 201 -2.52 12.31 10.29
CA ALA A 201 -3.35 12.52 11.47
C ALA A 201 -2.65 11.95 12.72
N THR A 202 -2.65 12.71 13.81
CA THR A 202 -1.94 12.36 15.05
C THR A 202 -2.73 12.79 16.27
N GLY A 203 -2.14 12.71 17.44
CA GLY A 203 -2.68 13.31 18.65
C GLY A 203 -2.79 14.84 18.60
N THR A 204 -2.22 15.53 17.59
CA THR A 204 -2.49 16.97 17.38
C THR A 204 -3.99 17.20 17.15
N GLU A 205 -4.65 16.25 16.52
CA GLU A 205 -6.11 16.25 16.26
C GLU A 205 -6.90 15.58 17.40
N GLY A 206 -6.25 15.32 18.55
CA GLY A 206 -6.87 14.68 19.73
C GLY A 206 -6.98 13.16 19.62
N LEU A 207 -6.33 12.53 18.66
CA LEU A 207 -6.49 11.11 18.37
C LEU A 207 -5.62 10.22 19.26
N HIS A 208 -6.19 9.08 19.63
CA HIS A 208 -5.58 7.98 20.37
C HIS A 208 -6.04 6.65 19.78
N VAL A 209 -5.49 5.51 20.20
CA VAL A 209 -5.73 4.21 19.55
C VAL A 209 -7.20 3.88 19.33
N PRO A 210 -8.13 3.96 20.30
CA PRO A 210 -9.55 3.71 20.05
C PRO A 210 -10.15 4.61 18.97
N LEU A 211 -9.86 5.93 18.98
CA LEU A 211 -10.39 6.85 17.97
C LEU A 211 -9.79 6.58 16.59
N PHE A 212 -8.50 6.24 16.49
CA PHE A 212 -7.92 5.81 15.22
C PHE A 212 -8.60 4.56 14.67
N ALA A 213 -8.93 3.58 15.54
CA ALA A 213 -9.65 2.38 15.13
C ALA A 213 -11.05 2.70 14.60
N GLU A 214 -11.79 3.58 15.27
CA GLU A 214 -13.12 4.05 14.82
C GLU A 214 -13.03 4.77 13.47
N LEU A 215 -12.10 5.72 13.31
CA LEU A 215 -11.93 6.47 12.07
C LEU A 215 -11.49 5.58 10.89
N LEU A 216 -10.71 4.53 11.12
CA LEU A 216 -10.36 3.54 10.10
C LEU A 216 -11.57 2.71 9.69
N GLN A 217 -12.44 2.33 10.64
CA GLN A 217 -13.67 1.59 10.35
C GLN A 217 -14.64 2.36 9.43
N VAL A 218 -14.67 3.69 9.48
CA VAL A 218 -15.44 4.52 8.54
C VAL A 218 -15.04 4.25 7.08
N SER A 219 -13.80 3.83 6.86
CA SER A 219 -13.25 3.49 5.54
C SER A 219 -13.10 1.97 5.32
N ASP A 220 -13.81 1.14 6.10
CA ASP A 220 -13.71 -0.33 6.08
C ASP A 220 -12.28 -0.86 6.28
N LYS A 221 -11.48 -0.14 7.06
CA LYS A 221 -10.09 -0.47 7.38
C LYS A 221 -9.91 -0.80 8.86
N ARG A 222 -8.81 -1.42 9.18
CA ARG A 222 -8.35 -1.70 10.54
C ARG A 222 -6.90 -1.23 10.73
N MET A 223 -6.44 -1.17 11.96
CA MET A 223 -5.03 -0.96 12.26
C MET A 223 -4.22 -2.19 11.88
N MET A 224 -2.95 -1.98 11.50
CA MET A 224 -1.98 -3.06 11.27
C MET A 224 -1.53 -3.71 12.58
N THR A 225 -1.17 -4.99 12.48
CA THR A 225 -0.39 -5.69 13.52
C THR A 225 1.11 -5.39 13.35
N LEU A 226 1.93 -5.71 14.36
CA LEU A 226 3.39 -5.60 14.27
C LEU A 226 3.99 -6.44 13.13
N ALA A 227 3.47 -7.66 12.94
CA ALA A 227 3.93 -8.54 11.87
C ALA A 227 3.65 -7.94 10.47
N GLU A 228 2.47 -7.36 10.28
CA GLU A 228 2.10 -6.65 9.04
C GLU A 228 2.97 -5.40 8.84
N PHE A 229 3.24 -4.64 9.91
CA PHE A 229 4.13 -3.48 9.82
C PHE A 229 5.54 -3.88 9.36
N TYR A 230 6.13 -4.93 9.92
CA TYR A 230 7.45 -5.40 9.52
C TYR A 230 7.52 -5.83 8.04
N GLN A 231 6.44 -6.41 7.52
CA GLN A 231 6.35 -6.73 6.09
C GLN A 231 6.16 -5.47 5.24
N CYS A 232 5.30 -4.55 5.70
CA CYS A 232 5.05 -3.26 5.08
C CYS A 232 6.33 -2.42 4.96
N ALA A 233 7.12 -2.36 6.02
CA ALA A 233 8.33 -1.56 6.13
C ALA A 233 9.58 -2.23 5.50
N LYS A 234 9.49 -3.49 5.06
CA LYS A 234 10.63 -4.22 4.49
C LYS A 234 11.29 -3.43 3.35
N GLY A 235 12.61 -3.25 3.42
CA GLY A 235 13.40 -2.53 2.42
C GLY A 235 13.34 -1.01 2.52
N ALA A 236 12.59 -0.44 3.47
CA ALA A 236 12.70 0.98 3.78
C ALA A 236 14.07 1.28 4.43
N PRO A 237 14.64 2.47 4.20
CA PRO A 237 15.90 2.86 4.81
C PRO A 237 15.73 3.17 6.30
N ALA A 238 16.81 3.05 7.06
CA ALA A 238 16.89 3.60 8.41
C ALA A 238 17.03 5.13 8.39
N GLY A 239 16.67 5.77 9.49
CA GLY A 239 16.91 7.19 9.70
C GLY A 239 18.37 7.50 9.96
N GLU A 240 18.71 8.77 9.92
CA GLU A 240 20.07 9.29 10.14
C GLU A 240 20.03 10.42 11.16
N ALA A 241 21.04 10.48 12.02
CA ALA A 241 21.05 11.45 13.11
C ALA A 241 21.22 12.92 12.63
N ASN A 242 21.97 13.12 11.53
CA ASN A 242 22.45 14.43 11.11
C ASN A 242 21.86 14.91 9.80
N ASN A 243 21.01 14.16 9.14
CA ASN A 243 20.36 14.54 7.87
C ASN A 243 19.02 13.83 7.68
N ASN A 244 18.29 14.24 6.64
CA ASN A 244 17.01 13.65 6.23
C ASN A 244 17.10 13.01 4.82
N THR A 245 18.25 12.50 4.44
CA THR A 245 18.45 11.94 3.09
C THR A 245 17.61 10.70 2.88
N ASN A 246 17.55 9.81 3.87
CA ASN A 246 16.89 8.52 3.79
C ASN A 246 15.47 8.52 4.33
N ALA A 247 15.23 9.26 5.40
CA ALA A 247 13.94 9.37 6.07
C ALA A 247 13.83 10.71 6.78
N TRP A 248 12.62 11.17 7.07
CA TRP A 248 12.39 12.35 7.90
C TRP A 248 12.59 11.96 9.37
N ALA A 249 13.85 11.92 9.84
CA ALA A 249 14.21 11.42 11.17
C ALA A 249 15.37 12.15 11.84
N MET A 250 15.95 13.18 11.22
CA MET A 250 17.12 13.91 11.76
C MET A 250 16.85 14.43 13.17
N SER A 251 17.80 14.26 14.09
CA SER A 251 17.64 14.53 15.54
C SER A 251 17.23 15.98 15.87
N THR A 252 17.40 16.92 14.95
CA THR A 252 17.02 18.34 15.09
C THR A 252 15.67 18.69 14.49
N ASN A 253 14.98 17.75 13.85
CA ASN A 253 13.62 18.00 13.35
C ASN A 253 12.66 18.26 14.53
N THR A 254 11.69 19.15 14.33
CA THR A 254 10.77 19.59 15.40
C THR A 254 9.32 19.21 15.17
N ALA A 255 8.97 18.74 13.97
CA ALA A 255 7.59 18.43 13.60
C ALA A 255 7.50 17.35 12.52
N ARG A 256 6.29 16.75 12.40
CA ARG A 256 5.90 15.89 11.29
C ARG A 256 5.93 16.64 9.96
N GLN A 257 6.12 15.90 8.87
CA GLN A 257 6.04 16.37 7.50
C GLN A 257 4.88 15.72 6.76
N ARG A 258 4.56 16.27 5.59
CA ARG A 258 3.62 15.66 4.66
C ARG A 258 4.12 14.31 4.18
N THR A 259 3.21 13.39 3.94
CA THR A 259 3.53 12.05 3.46
C THR A 259 4.30 12.10 2.14
N GLY A 260 5.37 11.30 2.06
CA GLY A 260 6.22 11.24 0.87
C GLY A 260 7.21 12.41 0.72
N PHE A 261 7.39 13.26 1.74
CA PHE A 261 8.31 14.39 1.72
C PHE A 261 9.77 13.99 1.42
N VAL A 262 10.24 12.88 2.01
CA VAL A 262 11.57 12.36 1.72
C VAL A 262 11.48 11.29 0.64
N GLY A 263 12.02 11.56 -0.54
CA GLY A 263 11.95 10.65 -1.70
C GLY A 263 12.36 9.20 -1.38
N PRO A 264 13.55 8.94 -0.82
CA PRO A 264 14.02 7.59 -0.49
C PRO A 264 13.23 6.86 0.61
N ALA A 265 12.39 7.53 1.39
CA ALA A 265 11.61 6.90 2.47
C ALA A 265 10.48 6.01 1.93
N VAL A 266 10.82 4.99 1.16
CA VAL A 266 9.88 4.05 0.54
C VAL A 266 10.33 2.60 0.76
N SER A 267 9.39 1.71 1.09
CA SER A 267 9.62 0.29 1.26
C SER A 267 9.63 -0.47 -0.09
N SER A 268 9.97 -1.75 -0.05
CA SER A 268 9.98 -2.61 -1.24
C SER A 268 8.62 -2.82 -1.91
N ILE A 269 7.54 -2.55 -1.20
CA ILE A 269 6.16 -2.66 -1.72
C ILE A 269 5.52 -1.30 -1.97
N GLY A 270 6.29 -0.21 -1.89
CA GLY A 270 5.83 1.15 -2.17
C GLY A 270 5.27 1.91 -0.98
N CYS A 271 5.23 1.35 0.24
CA CYS A 271 4.78 2.09 1.42
C CYS A 271 5.75 3.21 1.77
N ARG A 272 5.20 4.41 2.03
CA ARG A 272 5.94 5.62 2.30
C ARG A 272 6.07 5.87 3.80
N ASP A 273 7.20 6.48 4.20
CA ASP A 273 7.42 6.97 5.56
C ASP A 273 7.25 5.91 6.67
N THR A 274 7.49 4.62 6.33
CA THR A 274 7.51 3.54 7.33
C THR A 274 8.74 3.62 8.26
N THR A 275 9.58 4.62 8.06
CA THR A 275 10.70 5.01 8.91
C THR A 275 10.66 6.52 9.11
N GLY A 276 10.66 6.94 10.37
CA GLY A 276 10.63 8.37 10.72
C GLY A 276 9.25 9.00 10.52
N ASN A 277 9.22 10.31 10.35
CA ASN A 277 8.03 11.15 10.29
C ASN A 277 7.19 11.09 11.58
N VAL A 278 6.32 10.11 11.72
CA VAL A 278 5.58 9.83 12.97
C VAL A 278 5.63 8.34 13.29
N TYR A 279 5.57 7.99 14.55
CA TYR A 279 5.31 6.62 14.96
C TYR A 279 3.95 6.16 14.43
N GLU A 280 3.83 4.89 14.10
CA GLU A 280 2.57 4.28 13.69
C GLU A 280 2.02 3.40 14.81
N TRP A 281 0.83 3.71 15.33
CA TRP A 281 0.10 2.86 16.26
C TRP A 281 -0.30 1.54 15.61
N LEU A 282 -0.13 0.45 16.34
CA LEU A 282 -0.42 -0.90 15.87
C LEU A 282 -1.55 -1.54 16.68
N ASN A 283 -2.31 -2.41 16.05
CA ASN A 283 -3.24 -3.33 16.71
C ASN A 283 -2.45 -4.51 17.33
N SER A 284 -1.48 -4.17 18.15
CA SER A 284 -0.65 -5.13 18.88
C SER A 284 -0.44 -4.59 20.28
N TYR A 285 -0.83 -5.38 21.24
CA TYR A 285 -0.81 -5.00 22.66
C TYR A 285 0.19 -5.86 23.41
N GLY A 286 0.80 -5.29 24.41
CA GLY A 286 1.67 -5.97 25.36
C GLY A 286 1.25 -5.64 26.77
N ALA A 287 1.56 -6.54 27.70
CA ALA A 287 1.56 -6.26 29.12
C ALA A 287 3.00 -6.29 29.59
N TYR A 288 3.43 -5.27 30.29
CA TYR A 288 4.76 -5.22 30.85
C TYR A 288 4.68 -5.61 32.32
N PHE A 289 5.49 -6.58 32.72
CA PHE A 289 5.61 -7.01 34.13
C PHE A 289 6.96 -6.55 34.66
N THR A 290 6.94 -5.76 35.74
CA THR A 290 8.15 -5.55 36.53
C THR A 290 8.48 -6.83 37.31
N GLN A 291 9.58 -7.46 36.97
CA GLN A 291 10.15 -8.49 37.83
C GLN A 291 11.00 -7.82 38.90
N THR A 292 10.52 -7.90 40.14
CA THR A 292 11.32 -7.49 41.32
C THR A 292 12.23 -8.65 41.71
N GLY A 293 13.55 -8.51 41.54
CA GLY A 293 14.53 -9.52 41.93
C GLY A 293 15.88 -9.35 41.22
N ALA A 294 16.84 -10.21 41.53
CA ALA A 294 18.22 -10.14 41.01
C ALA A 294 18.33 -10.28 39.50
N ASN A 295 17.26 -10.68 38.81
CA ASN A 295 17.14 -10.75 37.35
C ASN A 295 16.24 -9.66 36.78
N SER A 296 15.99 -8.57 37.53
CA SER A 296 15.18 -7.45 37.02
C SER A 296 15.87 -6.82 35.80
N ILE A 297 15.22 -6.89 34.69
CA ILE A 297 15.60 -6.13 33.52
C ILE A 297 15.27 -4.68 33.82
N GLN A 298 16.28 -3.93 34.07
CA GLN A 298 16.41 -2.51 34.36
C GLN A 298 15.14 -1.67 34.59
N THR A 299 15.14 -0.95 35.68
CA THR A 299 14.11 -0.02 36.13
C THR A 299 13.99 1.28 35.34
N ALA A 300 14.85 1.52 34.34
CA ALA A 300 14.78 2.69 33.48
C ALA A 300 14.62 2.24 32.03
N GLY A 301 13.73 2.91 31.29
CA GLY A 301 13.58 2.70 29.87
C GLY A 301 14.88 2.94 29.10
N SER A 302 15.20 2.08 28.16
CA SER A 302 16.36 2.25 27.28
C SER A 302 16.07 1.70 25.90
N TRP A 303 16.71 2.28 24.90
CA TRP A 303 16.72 1.77 23.56
C TRP A 303 17.58 0.51 23.45
N ARG A 304 17.04 -0.54 22.83
CA ARG A 304 17.72 -1.82 22.61
C ARG A 304 17.59 -2.23 21.16
N ASP A 305 18.67 -2.74 20.58
CA ASP A 305 18.65 -3.28 19.22
C ASP A 305 17.71 -4.47 19.14
N VAL A 306 16.80 -4.44 18.16
CA VAL A 306 15.74 -5.46 18.05
C VAL A 306 16.26 -6.75 17.45
N VAL A 307 17.23 -6.67 16.53
CA VAL A 307 17.89 -7.82 15.90
C VAL A 307 19.28 -7.41 15.41
N GLY A 308 20.33 -7.89 16.00
CA GLY A 308 21.66 -8.01 15.40
C GLY A 308 22.37 -6.74 14.95
N GLY A 309 21.90 -5.53 15.31
CA GLY A 309 22.58 -4.28 14.98
C GLY A 309 21.66 -3.07 14.83
N ALA A 310 22.22 -1.86 14.91
CA ALA A 310 21.53 -0.57 14.86
C ALA A 310 20.80 -0.30 13.51
N ASP A 311 21.08 -1.05 12.45
CA ASP A 311 20.55 -0.82 11.11
C ASP A 311 19.05 -1.15 10.95
N TYR A 312 18.43 -1.78 11.97
CA TYR A 312 17.03 -2.22 11.93
C TYR A 312 16.11 -1.42 12.85
N GLY A 313 16.67 -0.45 13.56
CA GLY A 313 15.99 0.29 14.62
C GLY A 313 16.00 -0.45 15.94
N GLN A 314 15.50 0.21 16.98
CA GLN A 314 15.58 -0.21 18.36
C GLN A 314 14.20 -0.32 19.00
N ALA A 315 14.07 -1.11 20.07
CA ALA A 315 12.91 -1.14 20.94
C ALA A 315 13.20 -0.35 22.23
N TRP A 316 12.27 0.51 22.60
CA TRP A 316 12.29 1.16 23.92
C TRP A 316 11.47 0.35 24.91
N LEU A 317 12.10 -0.10 25.96
CA LEU A 317 11.48 -0.91 27.01
C LEU A 317 11.35 -0.10 28.30
N ILE A 318 10.18 -0.11 28.92
CA ILE A 318 9.91 0.51 30.24
C ILE A 318 9.44 -0.50 31.28
N ALA A 319 9.62 -0.12 32.53
CA ALA A 319 9.51 -0.99 33.71
C ALA A 319 8.16 -0.90 34.45
N ASP A 320 7.02 -0.65 33.82
CA ASP A 320 5.72 -0.55 34.47
C ASP A 320 4.72 -1.61 34.05
N ASN A 321 3.98 -2.16 35.02
CA ASN A 321 2.85 -3.09 34.79
C ASN A 321 1.68 -2.38 34.15
N GLN A 322 1.71 -2.18 32.83
CA GLN A 322 0.67 -1.45 32.10
C GLN A 322 0.31 -2.14 30.79
N LEU A 323 -0.96 -2.02 30.42
CA LEU A 323 -1.36 -2.30 29.06
C LEU A 323 -0.71 -1.25 28.15
N VAL A 324 0.04 -1.71 27.16
CA VAL A 324 0.66 -0.85 26.15
C VAL A 324 0.19 -1.25 24.77
N SER A 325 -0.01 -0.26 23.90
CA SER A 325 -0.12 -0.48 22.47
C SER A 325 1.23 -0.19 21.83
N LEU A 326 1.62 -1.03 20.87
CA LEU A 326 2.91 -0.91 20.22
C LEU A 326 2.88 0.23 19.20
N LEU A 327 4.00 0.91 19.09
CA LEU A 327 4.28 1.94 18.09
C LEU A 327 5.50 1.49 17.28
N ALA A 328 5.49 1.75 15.97
CA ALA A 328 6.59 1.32 15.09
C ALA A 328 7.11 2.45 14.19
N GLY A 329 8.24 2.22 13.52
CA GLY A 329 8.82 3.08 12.49
C GLY A 329 9.75 4.18 13.02
N GLY A 330 9.45 4.74 14.16
CA GLY A 330 10.18 5.91 14.71
C GLY A 330 9.52 7.23 14.35
N LEU A 331 10.00 8.34 14.90
CA LEU A 331 9.47 9.68 14.65
C LEU A 331 10.53 10.61 14.03
N TRP A 332 10.10 11.83 13.72
CA TRP A 332 10.86 12.82 12.96
C TRP A 332 12.24 13.19 13.52
N ASN A 333 12.50 13.00 14.81
CA ASN A 333 13.77 13.38 15.46
C ASN A 333 14.49 12.23 16.15
N LEU A 334 14.17 10.98 15.81
CA LEU A 334 14.75 9.80 16.46
C LEU A 334 16.15 9.45 15.92
N GLY A 335 16.58 10.08 14.86
CA GLY A 335 17.88 9.83 14.25
C GLY A 335 18.01 8.41 13.75
N ALA A 336 19.18 7.81 13.94
CA ALA A 336 19.49 6.45 13.54
C ALA A 336 18.68 5.36 14.29
N SER A 337 17.96 5.71 15.35
CA SER A 337 17.07 4.76 16.03
C SER A 337 15.74 4.56 15.29
N ALA A 338 15.38 5.47 14.37
CA ALA A 338 14.24 5.25 13.48
C ALA A 338 14.60 4.20 12.42
N GLY A 339 13.69 3.28 12.14
CA GLY A 339 13.95 2.23 11.16
C GLY A 339 12.77 1.29 10.96
N PRO A 340 12.82 0.45 9.91
CA PRO A 340 11.75 -0.47 9.56
C PRO A 340 11.46 -1.54 10.62
N ARG A 341 12.31 -1.66 11.62
CA ARG A 341 12.16 -2.57 12.77
C ARG A 341 12.08 -1.84 14.11
N CYS A 342 12.07 -0.50 14.10
CA CYS A 342 11.91 0.30 15.30
C CYS A 342 10.55 0.02 15.95
N VAL A 343 10.55 -0.27 17.24
CA VAL A 343 9.34 -0.50 18.04
C VAL A 343 9.46 0.22 19.36
N LEU A 344 8.43 0.95 19.74
CA LEU A 344 8.27 1.59 21.02
C LEU A 344 7.20 0.87 21.83
N VAL A 345 7.55 0.37 23.00
CA VAL A 345 6.68 -0.42 23.89
C VAL A 345 6.53 0.33 25.21
N SER A 346 5.92 1.53 25.16
CA SER A 346 5.89 2.40 26.34
C SER A 346 4.59 3.17 26.52
N ASN A 347 3.69 3.14 25.55
CA ASN A 347 2.53 4.02 25.57
C ASN A 347 1.21 3.27 25.73
N ARG A 348 0.37 3.79 26.60
CA ARG A 348 -0.99 3.28 26.81
C ARG A 348 -1.87 3.62 25.60
N PRO A 349 -2.86 2.76 25.24
CA PRO A 349 -3.72 2.98 24.07
C PRO A 349 -4.49 4.32 24.09
N TRP A 350 -4.72 4.90 25.25
CA TRP A 350 -5.45 6.17 25.41
C TRP A 350 -4.54 7.41 25.44
N HIS A 351 -3.22 7.26 25.24
CA HIS A 351 -2.34 8.41 25.14
C HIS A 351 -2.57 9.17 23.83
N VAL A 352 -2.76 10.47 23.96
CA VAL A 352 -2.84 11.42 22.86
C VAL A 352 -1.44 11.93 22.56
N LEU A 353 -0.81 11.39 21.51
CA LEU A 353 0.59 11.70 21.17
C LEU A 353 0.65 12.44 19.83
N THR A 354 1.11 13.67 19.84
CA THR A 354 1.28 14.50 18.63
C THR A 354 2.27 13.91 17.62
N SER A 355 3.11 12.99 18.08
CA SER A 355 4.14 12.29 17.30
C SER A 355 3.71 10.93 16.76
N SER A 356 2.45 10.55 16.93
CA SER A 356 1.99 9.20 16.59
C SER A 356 0.72 9.23 15.76
N GLY A 357 0.77 8.59 14.60
CA GLY A 357 -0.34 8.39 13.67
C GLY A 357 -0.70 6.92 13.52
N VAL A 358 -1.31 6.55 12.42
CA VAL A 358 -1.73 5.18 12.11
C VAL A 358 -1.63 4.92 10.60
N ARG A 359 -1.56 3.66 10.22
CA ARG A 359 -1.73 3.21 8.83
C ARG A 359 -2.81 2.14 8.78
N GLY A 360 -3.72 2.27 7.80
CA GLY A 360 -4.80 1.33 7.61
C GLY A 360 -4.37 0.03 6.95
N ALA A 361 -5.05 -1.05 7.31
CA ALA A 361 -4.99 -2.34 6.65
C ALA A 361 -6.40 -2.83 6.32
N CYS A 362 -6.54 -3.66 5.30
CA CYS A 362 -7.81 -4.24 4.88
C CYS A 362 -7.58 -5.64 4.32
N ASP A 363 -8.53 -6.54 4.55
CA ASP A 363 -8.47 -7.88 3.98
C ASP A 363 -8.88 -7.87 2.50
N SER A 364 -8.39 -8.84 1.72
CA SER A 364 -8.82 -9.07 0.33
C SER A 364 -10.29 -9.53 0.26
N LEU A 365 -10.90 -9.25 -0.90
CA LEU A 365 -12.18 -9.85 -1.28
C LEU A 365 -12.07 -11.37 -1.40
#